data_4a41d7580ba75208899b4ee73dcddbd2
#
_entry.id   4a41d7580ba75208899b4ee73dcddbd2
#
_cell.length_a   1.000
_cell.length_b   1.000
_cell.length_c   1.000
_cell.angle_alpha   90.00
_cell.angle_beta   90.00
_cell.angle_gamma   90.00
#
_symmetry.space_group_name_H-M   'P 1'
#
loop_
_entity.id
_entity.type
_entity.pdbx_description
1 polymer ?
#
loop_
_entity_poly.entity_id
_entity_poly.type
_entity_poly.pdbx_seq_one_letter_code
_entity_poly.pdbx_strand_id
1 'polypeptide(L)'
;MLVVFLVSCGSKEEDQNAENTKNKTLILKAAVPGTSQEIPTYDPDGGGWEVEKWNHKISKSLKELSSKLINDEDWQIYADSMCNEFEGAFFQIPKTPKEITRGKIESFNDPEVQIKENSFSSGISTLLNSVSIFDNLERVSFKIINIDKITKRNIQSDVIVHFAGAENNLDTELRSNIKMLWSNEKENITLLSVRGNFSASLSSLGKFTDVTESTLGEVPEFKDQFYRGQDYWTSRIEMLTGIDVGGWQGVSVADVNGDGLDDFYIAQPGGLPNRLYIRNSEGGFEDWSKKASVNFLDSSHANLFFDIDNDGDQDLVSGVHEGIVIMENVGNGNFSKRASLLLPSAVPYSIVAADYDKDGDLDFYVCCYNRR
;
A
#
# COMPACT_ATOMS: atom_id res chain seq x y z
N MET A 1 -17.44 -1.72 -16.61
CA MET A 1 -16.42 -1.23 -17.55
C MET A 1 -15.59 -0.22 -16.77
N LEU A 2 -14.32 -0.49 -16.60
CA LEU A 2 -13.40 0.42 -15.91
C LEU A 2 -13.03 1.54 -16.90
N VAL A 3 -13.30 2.78 -16.55
CA VAL A 3 -12.89 3.95 -17.34
C VAL A 3 -11.70 4.59 -16.62
N VAL A 4 -10.69 4.91 -17.37
CA VAL A 4 -9.40 5.36 -16.89
C VAL A 4 -9.11 6.73 -17.49
N PHE A 5 -8.73 7.69 -16.67
CA PHE A 5 -8.31 9.02 -17.10
C PHE A 5 -6.89 9.28 -16.61
N LEU A 6 -6.03 9.69 -17.53
CA LEU A 6 -4.71 10.26 -17.22
C LEU A 6 -4.84 11.79 -17.29
N VAL A 7 -4.40 12.47 -16.27
CA VAL A 7 -4.31 13.92 -16.23
C VAL A 7 -2.85 14.27 -16.09
N SER A 8 -2.27 14.90 -17.11
CA SER A 8 -0.87 15.35 -17.13
C SER A 8 -0.81 16.84 -16.78
N CYS A 9 0.08 17.19 -15.88
CA CYS A 9 0.39 18.55 -15.48
C CYS A 9 1.70 18.95 -16.17
N GLY A 10 1.68 19.26 -17.47
CA GLY A 10 2.88 19.63 -18.21
C GLY A 10 3.12 21.14 -18.21
N SER A 11 4.36 21.56 -18.02
CA SER A 11 4.81 22.92 -18.35
C SER A 11 5.03 23.02 -19.84
N LYS A 12 4.34 23.90 -20.54
CA LYS A 12 4.78 24.33 -21.88
C LYS A 12 6.00 25.22 -21.75
N GLU A 13 7.11 24.83 -22.37
CA GLU A 13 8.17 25.79 -22.72
C GLU A 13 7.59 26.85 -23.66
N GLU A 14 7.32 28.03 -23.15
CA GLU A 14 7.12 29.23 -23.94
C GLU A 14 7.99 30.37 -23.43
N ASP A 15 8.90 30.79 -24.30
CA ASP A 15 9.60 32.07 -24.44
C ASP A 15 10.04 32.84 -23.16
N GLN A 16 11.36 33.01 -23.13
CA GLN A 16 12.08 33.97 -22.31
C GLN A 16 11.58 35.42 -22.61
N ASN A 17 10.62 35.90 -21.88
CA ASN A 17 10.38 37.31 -21.49
C ASN A 17 8.91 37.53 -21.11
N ALA A 18 8.54 37.17 -19.92
CA ALA A 18 7.44 37.81 -19.22
C ALA A 18 7.51 37.51 -17.71
N GLU A 19 7.38 38.56 -16.95
CA GLU A 19 7.32 38.54 -15.49
C GLU A 19 6.30 37.58 -14.94
N ASN A 20 6.75 36.75 -13.99
CA ASN A 20 6.03 36.13 -12.88
C ASN A 20 4.49 36.15 -12.93
N THR A 21 3.89 35.23 -13.61
CA THR A 21 2.56 34.73 -13.26
C THR A 21 2.59 33.21 -13.30
N LYS A 22 2.46 32.59 -12.12
CA LYS A 22 2.35 31.15 -11.87
C LYS A 22 1.04 30.60 -12.47
N ASN A 23 0.94 30.54 -13.81
CA ASN A 23 -0.17 29.85 -14.48
C ASN A 23 0.38 28.63 -15.22
N LYS A 24 0.71 27.58 -14.49
CA LYS A 24 0.85 26.27 -15.10
C LYS A 24 -0.50 25.85 -15.66
N THR A 25 -0.57 25.63 -16.96
CA THR A 25 -1.80 25.18 -17.63
C THR A 25 -2.00 23.70 -17.39
N LEU A 26 -3.05 23.35 -16.68
CA LEU A 26 -3.46 21.95 -16.48
C LEU A 26 -3.93 21.38 -17.83
N ILE A 27 -3.19 20.44 -18.40
CA ILE A 27 -3.58 19.77 -19.64
C ILE A 27 -4.37 18.51 -19.28
N LEU A 28 -5.70 18.60 -19.37
CA LEU A 28 -6.58 17.47 -19.16
C LEU A 28 -6.66 16.63 -20.43
N LYS A 29 -5.96 15.51 -20.47
CA LYS A 29 -6.10 14.50 -21.55
C LYS A 29 -6.94 13.35 -21.03
N ALA A 30 -8.20 13.29 -21.42
CA ALA A 30 -9.01 12.10 -21.23
C ALA A 30 -8.57 11.04 -22.25
N ALA A 31 -7.80 10.06 -21.83
CA ALA A 31 -7.58 8.86 -22.62
C ALA A 31 -8.81 7.97 -22.47
N VAL A 32 -9.79 8.14 -23.34
CA VAL A 32 -10.82 7.11 -23.55
C VAL A 32 -10.07 5.95 -24.21
N PRO A 33 -10.04 4.74 -23.61
CA PRO A 33 -9.49 3.60 -24.31
C PRO A 33 -10.21 3.45 -25.63
N GLY A 34 -9.47 3.62 -26.73
CA GLY A 34 -10.00 3.51 -28.08
C GLY A 34 -10.67 2.16 -28.27
N THR A 35 -11.80 2.23 -28.88
CA THR A 35 -12.53 1.17 -29.56
C THR A 35 -11.64 -0.01 -29.95
N SER A 36 -12.01 -1.22 -29.45
CA SER A 36 -11.69 -2.53 -30.03
C SER A 36 -10.20 -2.95 -30.16
N GLN A 37 -9.41 -2.80 -29.13
CA GLN A 37 -8.47 -3.87 -28.85
C GLN A 37 -9.19 -4.83 -27.90
N GLU A 38 -9.45 -6.05 -28.38
CA GLU A 38 -9.90 -7.15 -27.53
C GLU A 38 -8.92 -7.21 -26.36
N ILE A 39 -9.42 -6.95 -25.16
CA ILE A 39 -8.65 -7.21 -23.94
C ILE A 39 -8.35 -8.69 -24.01
N PRO A 40 -7.07 -9.13 -24.08
CA PRO A 40 -6.76 -10.53 -24.13
C PRO A 40 -7.47 -11.20 -22.97
N THR A 41 -8.36 -12.13 -23.28
CA THR A 41 -8.99 -12.94 -22.23
C THR A 41 -7.87 -13.65 -21.52
N TYR A 42 -7.74 -13.37 -20.23
CA TYR A 42 -6.77 -14.02 -19.37
C TYR A 42 -7.05 -15.52 -19.38
N ASP A 43 -6.24 -16.27 -20.11
CA ASP A 43 -6.20 -17.72 -20.05
C ASP A 43 -4.92 -18.12 -19.31
N PRO A 44 -5.00 -18.48 -18.04
CA PRO A 44 -3.84 -18.87 -17.25
C PRO A 44 -3.16 -20.13 -17.81
N ASP A 45 -3.85 -20.92 -18.65
CA ASP A 45 -3.32 -22.12 -19.28
C ASP A 45 -2.88 -21.91 -20.73
N GLY A 46 -3.18 -20.78 -21.33
CA GLY A 46 -2.93 -20.41 -22.73
C GLY A 46 -1.56 -19.81 -23.02
N GLY A 47 -0.50 -20.56 -22.79
CA GLY A 47 0.76 -20.48 -23.57
C GLY A 47 1.68 -19.25 -23.50
N GLY A 48 1.39 -18.19 -22.73
CA GLY A 48 2.25 -16.99 -22.66
C GLY A 48 2.80 -16.65 -21.27
N TRP A 49 2.32 -17.30 -20.24
CA TRP A 49 2.47 -16.92 -18.84
C TRP A 49 3.18 -17.98 -18.00
N GLU A 50 4.32 -18.47 -18.48
CA GLU A 50 5.12 -19.48 -17.74
C GLU A 50 5.46 -18.99 -16.32
N VAL A 51 5.77 -17.69 -16.17
CA VAL A 51 6.12 -17.08 -14.88
C VAL A 51 4.96 -17.17 -13.88
N GLU A 52 3.74 -16.99 -14.32
CA GLU A 52 2.57 -17.08 -13.43
C GLU A 52 2.28 -18.52 -13.01
N LYS A 53 2.44 -19.49 -13.93
CA LYS A 53 2.34 -20.90 -13.56
C LYS A 53 3.36 -21.29 -12.50
N TRP A 54 4.59 -20.79 -12.62
CA TRP A 54 5.61 -21.01 -11.58
C TRP A 54 5.25 -20.32 -10.29
N ASN A 55 4.83 -19.04 -10.37
CA ASN A 55 4.39 -18.30 -9.20
C ASN A 55 3.27 -19.02 -8.45
N HIS A 56 2.27 -19.52 -9.17
CA HIS A 56 1.17 -20.28 -8.57
C HIS A 56 1.65 -21.54 -7.85
N LYS A 57 2.51 -22.35 -8.49
CA LYS A 57 3.04 -23.59 -7.92
C LYS A 57 3.92 -23.33 -6.70
N ILE A 58 4.86 -22.38 -6.80
CA ILE A 58 5.76 -22.00 -5.71
C ILE A 58 4.97 -21.42 -4.54
N SER A 59 4.05 -20.49 -4.81
CA SER A 59 3.20 -19.87 -3.78
C SER A 59 2.35 -20.91 -3.05
N LYS A 60 1.82 -21.90 -3.75
CA LYS A 60 1.04 -22.99 -3.14
C LYS A 60 1.89 -23.78 -2.14
N SER A 61 3.11 -24.21 -2.55
CA SER A 61 4.01 -24.96 -1.66
C SER A 61 4.48 -24.12 -0.46
N LEU A 62 4.81 -22.86 -0.67
CA LEU A 62 5.22 -21.98 0.41
C LEU A 62 4.07 -21.64 1.37
N LYS A 63 2.84 -21.52 0.88
CA LYS A 63 1.65 -21.32 1.71
C LYS A 63 1.33 -22.54 2.57
N GLU A 64 1.50 -23.73 2.03
CA GLU A 64 1.34 -24.97 2.78
C GLU A 64 2.41 -25.10 3.87
N LEU A 65 3.66 -24.78 3.56
CA LEU A 65 4.74 -24.71 4.55
C LEU A 65 4.43 -23.72 5.66
N SER A 66 3.91 -22.54 5.33
CA SER A 66 3.49 -21.52 6.31
C SER A 66 2.43 -22.05 7.27
N SER A 67 1.43 -22.74 6.75
CA SER A 67 0.35 -23.33 7.55
C SER A 67 0.88 -24.39 8.52
N LYS A 68 1.78 -25.25 8.04
CA LYS A 68 2.38 -26.31 8.90
C LYS A 68 3.30 -25.74 9.97
N LEU A 69 4.05 -24.68 9.67
CA LEU A 69 4.89 -23.96 10.64
C LEU A 69 4.08 -23.35 11.79
N ILE A 70 2.91 -22.78 11.48
CA ILE A 70 2.02 -22.18 12.50
C ILE A 70 1.37 -23.25 13.36
N ASN A 71 0.94 -24.37 12.75
CA ASN A 71 0.22 -25.44 13.46
C ASN A 71 1.16 -26.46 14.13
N ASP A 72 2.46 -26.30 14.01
CA ASP A 72 3.49 -27.25 14.48
C ASP A 72 3.28 -28.70 13.96
N GLU A 73 2.78 -28.81 12.72
CA GLU A 73 2.46 -30.07 12.06
C GLU A 73 3.58 -30.51 11.11
N ASP A 74 4.43 -31.47 11.49
CA ASP A 74 5.42 -32.15 10.63
C ASP A 74 6.05 -31.25 9.54
N TRP A 75 6.19 -29.96 9.82
CA TRP A 75 6.64 -28.95 8.86
C TRP A 75 8.07 -29.23 8.37
N GLN A 76 8.90 -29.86 9.21
CA GLN A 76 10.28 -30.24 8.86
C GLN A 76 10.28 -31.27 7.73
N ILE A 77 9.41 -32.29 7.84
CA ILE A 77 9.25 -33.35 6.83
C ILE A 77 8.75 -32.72 5.54
N TYR A 78 7.79 -31.81 5.63
CA TYR A 78 7.25 -31.11 4.46
C TYR A 78 8.31 -30.21 3.80
N ALA A 79 9.02 -29.40 4.57
CA ALA A 79 10.09 -28.53 4.07
C ALA A 79 11.16 -29.34 3.31
N ASP A 80 11.60 -30.44 3.87
CA ASP A 80 12.61 -31.29 3.25
C ASP A 80 12.05 -32.06 2.05
N SER A 81 10.77 -32.36 2.02
CA SER A 81 10.11 -32.96 0.83
C SER A 81 10.03 -32.03 -0.38
N MET A 82 10.15 -30.70 -0.16
CA MET A 82 10.24 -29.73 -1.25
C MET A 82 11.58 -29.78 -1.99
N CYS A 83 12.57 -30.49 -1.44
CA CYS A 83 13.94 -30.55 -1.92
C CYS A 83 14.32 -31.99 -2.27
N ASN A 84 15.08 -32.21 -3.36
CA ASN A 84 15.71 -33.51 -3.63
C ASN A 84 17.15 -33.57 -3.12
N GLU A 85 17.92 -32.54 -3.46
CA GLU A 85 19.26 -32.29 -2.97
C GLU A 85 19.33 -30.80 -2.62
N PHE A 86 19.44 -30.49 -1.34
CA PHE A 86 19.44 -29.12 -0.88
C PHE A 86 20.83 -28.62 -0.59
N GLU A 87 21.19 -27.51 -1.18
CA GLU A 87 22.40 -26.76 -0.83
C GLU A 87 22.01 -25.32 -0.54
N GLY A 88 22.13 -24.89 0.70
CA GLY A 88 21.71 -23.57 1.10
C GLY A 88 22.56 -22.93 2.17
N ALA A 89 22.47 -21.61 2.24
CA ALA A 89 23.04 -20.83 3.32
C ALA A 89 21.91 -19.98 3.94
N PHE A 90 21.81 -20.04 5.24
CA PHE A 90 20.87 -19.27 6.03
C PHE A 90 21.58 -18.25 6.90
N PHE A 91 20.87 -17.22 7.25
CA PHE A 91 21.39 -16.14 8.05
C PHE A 91 21.15 -16.43 9.54
N GLN A 92 22.20 -16.35 10.33
CA GLN A 92 22.08 -16.30 11.77
C GLN A 92 22.08 -14.84 12.20
N ILE A 93 21.00 -14.39 12.79
CA ILE A 93 20.87 -13.01 13.25
C ILE A 93 21.92 -12.75 14.34
N PRO A 94 22.80 -11.75 14.16
CA PRO A 94 23.77 -11.40 15.19
C PRO A 94 23.07 -10.93 16.48
N LYS A 95 23.70 -11.17 17.62
CA LYS A 95 23.15 -10.69 18.92
C LYS A 95 23.12 -9.16 19.05
N THR A 96 23.86 -8.45 18.19
CA THR A 96 23.97 -6.98 18.24
C THR A 96 23.48 -6.41 16.92
N PRO A 97 22.41 -5.58 16.93
CA PRO A 97 21.92 -4.92 15.72
C PRO A 97 22.90 -3.87 15.21
N LYS A 98 22.97 -3.67 13.90
CA LYS A 98 23.76 -2.60 13.27
C LYS A 98 23.12 -1.23 13.41
N GLU A 99 21.80 -1.18 13.36
CA GLU A 99 21.02 0.06 13.46
C GLU A 99 19.78 -0.16 14.31
N ILE A 100 19.48 0.81 15.18
CA ILE A 100 18.23 0.88 15.92
C ILE A 100 17.52 2.13 15.42
N THR A 101 16.41 1.93 14.70
CA THR A 101 15.55 3.03 14.26
C THR A 101 14.42 3.30 15.24
N ARG A 102 13.70 4.40 15.05
CA ARG A 102 12.53 4.73 15.87
C ARG A 102 11.57 3.54 15.98
N GLY A 103 11.16 3.20 17.19
CA GLY A 103 10.19 2.14 17.45
C GLY A 103 10.79 0.74 17.61
N LYS A 104 12.06 0.62 18.00
CA LYS A 104 12.73 -0.68 18.22
C LYS A 104 12.77 -1.59 16.98
N ILE A 105 13.09 -1.02 15.83
CA ILE A 105 13.43 -1.80 14.65
C ILE A 105 14.95 -2.01 14.65
N GLU A 106 15.34 -3.25 14.76
CA GLU A 106 16.74 -3.68 14.70
C GLU A 106 17.02 -4.21 13.30
N SER A 107 17.93 -3.58 12.58
CA SER A 107 18.33 -4.01 11.25
C SER A 107 19.68 -4.73 11.28
N PHE A 108 19.73 -5.88 10.63
CA PHE A 108 20.91 -6.73 10.53
C PHE A 108 21.28 -6.87 9.07
N ASN A 109 22.43 -6.38 8.69
CA ASN A 109 22.94 -6.38 7.32
C ASN A 109 24.37 -6.88 7.33
N ASP A 110 24.59 -8.20 7.51
CA ASP A 110 25.91 -8.78 7.50
C ASP A 110 26.00 -10.01 6.58
N PRO A 111 26.68 -9.90 5.43
CA PRO A 111 26.84 -11.02 4.51
C PRO A 111 27.83 -12.09 5.02
N GLU A 112 28.57 -11.85 6.10
CA GLU A 112 29.59 -12.76 6.56
C GLU A 112 29.12 -13.86 7.52
N VAL A 113 27.89 -13.71 8.07
CA VAL A 113 27.32 -14.68 9.00
C VAL A 113 26.37 -15.64 8.26
N GLN A 114 26.91 -16.43 7.36
CA GLN A 114 26.16 -17.46 6.65
C GLN A 114 26.46 -18.84 7.23
N ILE A 115 25.43 -19.54 7.69
CA ILE A 115 25.53 -20.93 8.09
C ILE A 115 25.09 -21.80 6.91
N LYS A 116 25.99 -22.69 6.47
CA LYS A 116 25.65 -23.71 5.48
C LYS A 116 24.80 -24.78 6.15
N GLU A 117 23.67 -25.05 5.55
CA GLU A 117 22.72 -26.05 6.01
C GLU A 117 22.56 -27.14 4.95
N ASN A 118 22.36 -28.37 5.42
CA ASN A 118 22.22 -29.54 4.55
C ASN A 118 20.76 -29.90 4.26
N SER A 119 19.81 -29.21 4.89
CA SER A 119 18.37 -29.34 4.64
C SER A 119 17.66 -28.01 4.75
N PHE A 120 16.52 -27.89 4.12
CA PHE A 120 15.72 -26.68 4.17
C PHE A 120 15.09 -26.47 5.55
N SER A 121 14.66 -27.56 6.18
CA SER A 121 14.13 -27.52 7.55
C SER A 121 15.16 -27.06 8.58
N SER A 122 16.40 -27.52 8.45
CA SER A 122 17.51 -27.06 9.31
C SER A 122 17.74 -25.56 9.14
N GLY A 123 17.71 -25.06 7.90
CA GLY A 123 17.87 -23.65 7.63
C GLY A 123 16.78 -22.77 8.22
N ILE A 124 15.52 -23.19 8.11
CA ILE A 124 14.39 -22.50 8.77
C ILE A 124 14.59 -22.54 10.30
N SER A 125 14.97 -23.68 10.86
CA SER A 125 15.23 -23.80 12.29
C SER A 125 16.36 -22.88 12.75
N THR A 126 17.43 -22.76 11.97
CA THR A 126 18.55 -21.84 12.26
C THR A 126 18.06 -20.38 12.27
N LEU A 127 17.23 -20.01 11.31
CA LEU A 127 16.62 -18.67 11.28
C LEU A 127 15.72 -18.44 12.50
N LEU A 128 14.85 -19.35 12.84
CA LEU A 128 13.94 -19.26 14.00
C LEU A 128 14.70 -19.26 15.34
N ASN A 129 15.71 -20.12 15.47
CA ASN A 129 16.49 -20.23 16.71
C ASN A 129 17.45 -19.06 16.94
N SER A 130 17.91 -18.41 15.88
CA SER A 130 18.74 -17.20 16.01
C SER A 130 17.95 -16.03 16.58
N VAL A 131 16.65 -16.10 16.45
CA VAL A 131 15.66 -15.20 17.05
C VAL A 131 14.95 -16.01 18.13
N SER A 132 15.56 -16.26 19.26
CA SER A 132 14.89 -16.93 20.40
C SER A 132 13.81 -16.06 21.04
N ILE A 133 12.99 -15.43 20.21
CA ILE A 133 12.17 -14.28 20.53
C ILE A 133 10.67 -14.65 20.53
N PHE A 134 10.29 -15.75 19.90
CA PHE A 134 8.88 -16.11 19.86
C PHE A 134 8.55 -17.13 20.93
N ASP A 135 7.84 -16.71 21.96
CA ASP A 135 7.17 -17.64 22.90
C ASP A 135 6.11 -18.45 22.16
N ASN A 136 5.51 -17.85 21.13
CA ASN A 136 4.54 -18.46 20.24
C ASN A 136 4.60 -17.81 18.86
N LEU A 137 4.65 -18.63 17.80
CA LEU A 137 4.63 -18.18 16.41
C LEU A 137 3.17 -18.09 15.95
N GLU A 138 2.70 -16.87 15.67
CA GLU A 138 1.30 -16.60 15.32
C GLU A 138 1.08 -16.48 13.82
N ARG A 139 2.09 -16.01 13.09
CA ARG A 139 2.00 -15.80 11.64
C ARG A 139 3.31 -16.09 10.94
N VAL A 140 3.21 -16.85 9.85
CA VAL A 140 4.31 -17.10 8.93
C VAL A 140 3.85 -16.76 7.52
N SER A 141 4.65 -16.06 6.76
CA SER A 141 4.39 -15.87 5.34
C SER A 141 5.67 -15.84 4.53
N PHE A 142 5.57 -16.39 3.31
CA PHE A 142 6.59 -16.31 2.28
C PHE A 142 5.98 -15.56 1.10
N LYS A 143 6.39 -14.31 0.88
CA LYS A 143 5.87 -13.47 -0.19
C LYS A 143 6.86 -13.41 -1.34
N ILE A 144 6.49 -13.97 -2.48
CA ILE A 144 7.26 -13.86 -3.72
C ILE A 144 7.14 -12.42 -4.24
N ILE A 145 8.26 -11.76 -4.47
CA ILE A 145 8.32 -10.39 -4.99
C ILE A 145 8.87 -10.33 -6.41
N ASN A 146 9.63 -11.34 -6.82
CA ASN A 146 10.14 -11.46 -8.18
C ASN A 146 10.33 -12.94 -8.56
N ILE A 147 10.21 -13.25 -9.84
CA ILE A 147 10.54 -14.56 -10.43
C ILE A 147 11.30 -14.33 -11.73
N ASP A 148 12.53 -14.85 -11.77
CA ASP A 148 13.41 -14.79 -12.91
C ASP A 148 13.68 -16.18 -13.49
N LYS A 149 13.62 -16.30 -14.81
CA LYS A 149 14.05 -17.50 -15.52
C LYS A 149 15.56 -17.47 -15.71
N ILE A 150 16.28 -18.32 -14.97
CA ILE A 150 17.74 -18.42 -15.07
C ILE A 150 18.14 -19.28 -16.27
N THR A 151 17.48 -20.43 -16.43
CA THR A 151 17.68 -21.36 -17.57
C THR A 151 16.33 -21.96 -17.98
N LYS A 152 16.35 -22.83 -19.01
CA LYS A 152 15.14 -23.61 -19.38
C LYS A 152 14.57 -24.47 -18.24
N ARG A 153 15.40 -24.83 -17.25
CA ARG A 153 15.03 -25.73 -16.14
C ARG A 153 15.09 -25.10 -14.77
N ASN A 154 15.78 -23.96 -14.63
CA ASN A 154 16.01 -23.33 -13.34
C ASN A 154 15.34 -21.95 -13.30
N ILE A 155 14.64 -21.71 -12.21
CA ILE A 155 13.88 -20.51 -11.90
C ILE A 155 14.41 -19.97 -10.58
N GLN A 156 14.61 -18.68 -10.48
CA GLN A 156 14.93 -18.01 -9.22
C GLN A 156 13.73 -17.18 -8.77
N SER A 157 13.39 -17.26 -7.50
CA SER A 157 12.43 -16.35 -6.88
C SER A 157 13.11 -15.54 -5.77
N ASP A 158 12.78 -14.26 -5.72
CA ASP A 158 13.08 -13.41 -4.57
C ASP A 158 11.86 -13.45 -3.64
N VAL A 159 12.10 -13.80 -2.37
CA VAL A 159 11.05 -14.07 -1.40
C VAL A 159 11.29 -13.28 -0.13
N ILE A 160 10.29 -12.56 0.32
CA ILE A 160 10.27 -12.00 1.67
C ILE A 160 9.72 -13.06 2.61
N VAL A 161 10.53 -13.48 3.56
CA VAL A 161 10.11 -14.33 4.67
C VAL A 161 9.72 -13.46 5.84
N HIS A 162 8.56 -13.72 6.39
CA HIS A 162 8.02 -12.98 7.52
C HIS A 162 7.51 -13.94 8.58
N PHE A 163 8.05 -13.80 9.77
CA PHE A 163 7.60 -14.48 10.97
C PHE A 163 7.07 -13.44 11.96
N ALA A 164 5.95 -13.69 12.58
CA ALA A 164 5.41 -12.84 13.62
C ALA A 164 4.84 -13.68 14.76
N GLY A 165 4.99 -13.18 15.97
CA GLY A 165 4.52 -13.82 17.18
C GLY A 165 4.72 -12.91 18.39
N ALA A 166 4.44 -13.42 19.58
CA ALA A 166 4.60 -12.68 20.82
C ALA A 166 5.89 -13.07 21.54
N GLU A 167 6.57 -12.09 22.09
CA GLU A 167 7.65 -12.22 23.06
C GLU A 167 7.40 -11.31 24.25
N ASN A 168 7.36 -11.82 25.46
CA ASN A 168 7.15 -11.02 26.67
C ASN A 168 5.96 -10.05 26.57
N ASN A 169 4.85 -10.45 25.96
CA ASN A 169 3.68 -9.63 25.61
C ASN A 169 3.92 -8.49 24.60
N LEU A 170 5.03 -8.51 23.87
CA LEU A 170 5.29 -7.62 22.75
C LEU A 170 5.08 -8.38 21.44
N ASP A 171 4.35 -7.78 20.50
CA ASP A 171 4.24 -8.31 19.16
C ASP A 171 5.59 -8.12 18.46
N THR A 172 6.19 -9.21 18.03
CA THR A 172 7.52 -9.21 17.42
C THR A 172 7.44 -9.74 16.00
N GLU A 173 8.09 -9.07 15.08
CA GLU A 173 8.15 -9.44 13.67
C GLU A 173 9.60 -9.58 13.21
N LEU A 174 9.89 -10.67 12.51
CA LEU A 174 11.12 -10.90 11.79
C LEU A 174 10.84 -10.91 10.29
N ARG A 175 11.51 -10.05 9.54
CA ARG A 175 11.50 -10.04 8.07
C ARG A 175 12.90 -10.33 7.53
N SER A 176 12.97 -11.19 6.54
CA SER A 176 14.21 -11.50 5.83
C SER A 176 13.95 -11.64 4.33
N ASN A 177 14.90 -11.17 3.52
CA ASN A 177 14.86 -11.36 2.07
C ASN A 177 15.74 -12.54 1.70
N ILE A 178 15.19 -13.51 0.99
CA ILE A 178 15.92 -14.69 0.51
C ILE A 178 15.73 -14.89 -0.98
N LYS A 179 16.73 -15.50 -1.63
CA LYS A 179 16.63 -15.96 -3.01
C LYS A 179 16.52 -17.48 -2.99
N MET A 180 15.50 -17.99 -3.66
CA MET A 180 15.24 -19.42 -3.78
C MET A 180 15.45 -19.85 -5.22
N LEU A 181 16.29 -20.84 -5.43
CA LEU A 181 16.51 -21.47 -6.73
C LEU A 181 15.69 -22.74 -6.82
N TRP A 182 14.93 -22.87 -7.90
CA TRP A 182 14.02 -23.99 -8.14
C TRP A 182 14.38 -24.72 -9.42
N SER A 183 14.19 -26.03 -9.45
CA SER A 183 14.18 -26.83 -10.67
C SER A 183 12.74 -27.00 -11.16
N ASN A 184 12.54 -26.86 -12.47
CA ASN A 184 11.28 -27.13 -13.14
C ASN A 184 11.44 -28.35 -14.06
N GLU A 185 11.67 -29.50 -13.46
CA GLU A 185 11.76 -30.78 -14.21
C GLU A 185 10.44 -31.53 -14.11
N LYS A 186 9.94 -32.01 -15.27
CA LYS A 186 8.75 -32.86 -15.37
C LYS A 186 7.48 -32.29 -14.69
N GLU A 187 7.22 -31.01 -14.87
CA GLU A 187 6.07 -30.30 -14.27
C GLU A 187 6.10 -30.17 -12.74
N ASN A 188 7.06 -30.73 -12.04
CA ASN A 188 7.25 -30.55 -10.61
C ASN A 188 8.27 -29.45 -10.36
N ILE A 189 7.95 -28.58 -9.40
CA ILE A 189 8.87 -27.57 -8.92
C ILE A 189 9.52 -28.09 -7.66
N THR A 190 10.86 -28.16 -7.67
CA THR A 190 11.66 -28.64 -6.56
C THR A 190 12.64 -27.56 -6.13
N LEU A 191 12.74 -27.29 -4.85
CA LEU A 191 13.70 -26.33 -4.30
C LEU A 191 15.12 -26.93 -4.36
N LEU A 192 16.05 -26.22 -4.98
CA LEU A 192 17.46 -26.64 -5.10
C LEU A 192 18.35 -25.95 -4.08
N SER A 193 18.16 -24.64 -3.88
CA SER A 193 18.98 -23.91 -2.95
C SER A 193 18.26 -22.65 -2.46
N VAL A 194 18.70 -22.20 -1.27
CA VAL A 194 18.37 -20.88 -0.73
C VAL A 194 19.66 -20.08 -0.58
N ARG A 195 19.64 -18.86 -1.10
CA ARG A 195 20.74 -17.89 -0.92
C ARG A 195 20.12 -16.57 -0.52
N GLY A 196 20.73 -15.82 0.38
CA GLY A 196 20.17 -14.56 0.80
C GLY A 196 21.07 -13.37 0.48
N ASN A 197 20.46 -12.24 0.12
CA ASN A 197 20.95 -10.95 0.57
C ASN A 197 20.42 -10.82 2.00
N PHE A 198 21.24 -11.23 2.96
CA PHE A 198 20.79 -11.40 4.33
C PHE A 198 20.60 -10.05 5.02
N SER A 199 19.50 -9.38 4.72
CA SER A 199 18.98 -8.34 5.58
C SER A 199 17.85 -8.93 6.41
N ALA A 200 17.95 -8.86 7.70
CA ALA A 200 16.85 -9.16 8.60
C ALA A 200 16.51 -7.89 9.36
N SER A 201 15.22 -7.64 9.53
CA SER A 201 14.73 -6.61 10.44
C SER A 201 13.87 -7.26 11.50
N LEU A 202 14.17 -6.95 12.76
CA LEU A 202 13.39 -7.33 13.90
C LEU A 202 12.67 -6.10 14.40
N SER A 203 11.36 -6.17 14.55
CA SER A 203 10.59 -5.11 15.16
C SER A 203 9.78 -5.66 16.32
N SER A 204 9.89 -5.03 17.48
CA SER A 204 9.03 -5.29 18.62
C SER A 204 8.26 -4.01 18.94
N LEU A 205 7.09 -3.89 18.36
CA LEU A 205 6.17 -2.79 18.62
C LEU A 205 5.09 -3.28 19.56
N GLY A 206 4.63 -2.40 20.45
CA GLY A 206 3.41 -2.66 21.24
C GLY A 206 2.21 -2.86 20.30
N LYS A 207 1.13 -3.45 20.84
CA LYS A 207 -0.13 -3.59 20.09
C LYS A 207 -0.66 -2.23 19.67
N PHE A 208 -1.29 -2.17 18.50
CA PHE A 208 -2.09 -1.01 18.15
C PHE A 208 -3.19 -0.83 19.19
N THR A 209 -3.31 0.40 19.68
CA THR A 209 -4.36 0.79 20.63
C THR A 209 -5.28 1.76 19.92
N ASP A 210 -6.59 1.56 20.11
CA ASP A 210 -7.56 2.54 19.64
C ASP A 210 -7.43 3.83 20.46
N VAL A 211 -7.01 4.89 19.80
CA VAL A 211 -6.83 6.22 20.38
C VAL A 211 -7.88 7.22 19.91
N THR A 212 -8.90 6.75 19.19
CA THR A 212 -9.94 7.62 18.58
C THR A 212 -10.59 8.53 19.61
N GLU A 213 -11.02 7.98 20.75
CA GLU A 213 -11.66 8.78 21.80
C GLU A 213 -10.71 9.80 22.42
N SER A 214 -9.44 9.46 22.64
CA SER A 214 -8.46 10.36 23.25
C SER A 214 -7.98 11.47 22.33
N THR A 215 -8.08 11.28 21.00
CA THR A 215 -7.57 12.23 20.00
C THR A 215 -8.66 13.04 19.30
N LEU A 216 -9.81 12.43 19.05
CA LEU A 216 -10.94 12.99 18.29
C LEU A 216 -12.22 13.16 19.14
N GLY A 217 -12.24 12.54 20.32
CA GLY A 217 -13.44 12.51 21.16
C GLY A 217 -13.95 13.88 21.62
N GLU A 218 -13.13 14.89 21.67
CA GLU A 218 -13.56 16.27 22.00
C GLU A 218 -13.89 17.13 20.77
N VAL A 219 -13.73 16.59 19.53
CA VAL A 219 -14.08 17.31 18.29
C VAL A 219 -15.57 17.14 18.02
N PRO A 220 -16.41 18.20 18.14
CA PRO A 220 -17.86 18.07 18.02
C PRO A 220 -18.32 17.52 16.69
N GLU A 221 -17.70 17.94 15.58
CA GLU A 221 -18.02 17.52 14.23
C GLU A 221 -17.72 16.02 14.03
N PHE A 222 -16.70 15.49 14.70
CA PHE A 222 -16.39 14.07 14.67
C PHE A 222 -17.45 13.25 15.43
N LYS A 223 -17.81 13.69 16.63
CA LYS A 223 -18.88 13.06 17.43
C LYS A 223 -20.20 13.04 16.69
N ASP A 224 -20.61 14.15 16.13
CA ASP A 224 -21.92 14.30 15.48
C ASP A 224 -22.02 13.52 14.17
N GLN A 225 -20.92 13.31 13.46
CA GLN A 225 -20.90 12.67 12.16
C GLN A 225 -20.49 11.19 12.23
N PHE A 226 -19.36 10.86 12.87
CA PHE A 226 -18.78 9.52 12.79
C PHE A 226 -19.26 8.56 13.88
N TYR A 227 -19.53 9.03 15.09
CA TYR A 227 -20.05 8.15 16.15
C TYR A 227 -21.50 7.67 15.90
N ARG A 228 -22.21 8.30 14.98
CA ARG A 228 -23.57 7.89 14.62
C ARG A 228 -23.63 6.53 13.90
N GLY A 229 -22.55 6.18 13.19
CA GLY A 229 -22.48 4.94 12.41
C GLY A 229 -23.33 4.96 11.14
N GLN A 230 -23.14 3.94 10.30
CA GLN A 230 -23.78 3.84 8.99
C GLN A 230 -25.31 3.72 9.08
N ASP A 231 -25.86 2.89 9.97
CA ASP A 231 -27.31 2.66 10.09
C ASP A 231 -28.07 3.94 10.42
N TYR A 232 -27.49 4.81 11.23
CA TYR A 232 -28.08 6.10 11.55
C TYR A 232 -28.23 6.97 10.30
N TRP A 233 -27.22 7.03 9.44
CA TRP A 233 -27.23 7.84 8.23
C TRP A 233 -28.05 7.21 7.12
N THR A 234 -28.03 5.88 6.97
CA THR A 234 -28.90 5.15 6.05
C THR A 234 -30.37 5.51 6.29
N SER A 235 -30.80 5.50 7.55
CA SER A 235 -32.19 5.83 7.89
C SER A 235 -32.58 7.30 7.65
N ARG A 236 -31.63 8.22 7.55
CA ARG A 236 -31.85 9.67 7.44
C ARG A 236 -31.53 10.28 6.08
N ILE A 237 -30.59 9.69 5.38
CA ILE A 237 -30.19 10.17 4.05
C ILE A 237 -30.68 9.20 2.99
N GLU A 238 -30.24 7.97 2.99
CA GLU A 238 -30.51 7.02 1.93
C GLU A 238 -32.00 6.71 1.80
N MET A 239 -32.69 6.40 2.90
CA MET A 239 -34.13 6.12 2.88
C MET A 239 -35.01 7.33 2.47
N LEU A 240 -34.50 8.55 2.69
CA LEU A 240 -35.27 9.77 2.38
C LEU A 240 -34.93 10.34 1.00
N THR A 241 -33.68 10.18 0.54
CA THR A 241 -33.20 10.85 -0.67
C THR A 241 -32.76 9.87 -1.77
N GLY A 242 -32.59 8.59 -1.45
CA GLY A 242 -32.01 7.59 -2.35
C GLY A 242 -30.50 7.75 -2.59
N ILE A 243 -29.84 8.65 -1.85
CA ILE A 243 -28.39 8.81 -1.91
C ILE A 243 -27.75 7.69 -1.08
N ASP A 244 -26.96 6.85 -1.74
CA ASP A 244 -26.26 5.74 -1.10
C ASP A 244 -25.20 6.26 -0.09
N VAL A 245 -25.29 5.80 1.16
CA VAL A 245 -24.40 6.13 2.26
C VAL A 245 -23.46 4.98 2.62
N GLY A 246 -23.22 4.05 1.69
CA GLY A 246 -22.31 2.93 1.89
C GLY A 246 -20.91 3.33 2.38
N GLY A 247 -20.22 2.41 3.05
CA GLY A 247 -18.97 2.66 3.80
C GLY A 247 -17.69 2.48 2.98
N TRP A 248 -17.62 2.92 1.73
CA TRP A 248 -16.43 2.77 0.85
C TRP A 248 -15.69 4.08 0.56
N GLN A 249 -15.81 5.04 1.45
CA GLN A 249 -15.15 6.33 1.34
C GLN A 249 -13.68 6.22 1.78
N GLY A 250 -12.80 6.96 1.08
CA GLY A 250 -11.36 6.94 1.32
C GLY A 250 -10.91 7.93 2.40
N VAL A 251 -9.72 7.66 2.92
CA VAL A 251 -8.97 8.56 3.82
C VAL A 251 -7.62 8.87 3.16
N SER A 252 -7.21 10.13 3.22
CA SER A 252 -5.88 10.59 2.79
C SER A 252 -5.17 11.27 3.93
N VAL A 253 -3.87 11.07 4.01
CA VAL A 253 -3.00 11.60 5.07
C VAL A 253 -1.88 12.41 4.44
N ALA A 254 -1.63 13.60 4.97
CA ALA A 254 -0.51 14.46 4.62
C ALA A 254 -0.32 15.55 5.69
N ASP A 255 0.86 16.12 5.76
CA ASP A 255 1.10 17.38 6.48
C ASP A 255 0.66 18.54 5.56
N VAL A 256 -0.58 19.01 5.73
CA VAL A 256 -1.16 20.01 4.81
C VAL A 256 -0.89 21.44 5.24
N ASN A 257 -0.45 21.65 6.48
CA ASN A 257 -0.14 22.98 7.02
C ASN A 257 1.37 23.24 7.18
N GLY A 258 2.24 22.24 6.91
CA GLY A 258 3.68 22.33 6.98
C GLY A 258 4.25 22.37 8.40
N ASP A 259 3.53 21.83 9.39
CA ASP A 259 3.96 21.84 10.79
C ASP A 259 4.75 20.59 11.21
N GLY A 260 4.90 19.60 10.30
CA GLY A 260 5.60 18.35 10.52
C GLY A 260 4.75 17.28 11.20
N LEU A 261 3.45 17.48 11.36
CA LEU A 261 2.50 16.51 11.87
C LEU A 261 1.56 16.04 10.75
N ASP A 262 1.23 14.75 10.76
CA ASP A 262 0.30 14.19 9.77
C ASP A 262 -1.14 14.62 10.10
N ASP A 263 -1.80 15.22 9.11
CA ASP A 263 -3.22 15.55 9.07
C ASP A 263 -3.97 14.51 8.25
N PHE A 264 -5.30 14.48 8.31
CA PHE A 264 -6.04 13.56 7.50
C PHE A 264 -7.37 14.14 6.97
N TYR A 265 -7.72 13.70 5.78
CA TYR A 265 -8.95 14.05 5.09
C TYR A 265 -9.81 12.81 4.86
N ILE A 266 -11.09 12.89 5.24
CA ILE A 266 -12.04 11.78 5.10
C ILE A 266 -13.10 12.16 4.07
N ALA A 267 -13.20 11.34 2.99
CA ALA A 267 -14.32 11.40 2.07
C ALA A 267 -15.61 10.97 2.75
N GLN A 268 -16.74 11.53 2.30
CA GLN A 268 -18.05 11.22 2.85
C GLN A 268 -19.07 10.92 1.74
N PRO A 269 -20.13 10.15 2.04
CA PRO A 269 -21.24 9.96 1.13
C PRO A 269 -21.98 11.28 0.90
N GLY A 270 -22.71 11.35 -0.20
CA GLY A 270 -23.50 12.54 -0.53
C GLY A 270 -24.46 12.96 0.58
N GLY A 271 -24.48 14.25 0.86
CA GLY A 271 -25.27 14.86 1.94
C GLY A 271 -24.54 14.98 3.28
N LEU A 272 -23.39 14.35 3.44
CA LEU A 272 -22.48 14.53 4.57
C LEU A 272 -21.23 15.30 4.13
N PRO A 273 -20.76 16.29 4.91
CA PRO A 273 -19.56 17.03 4.53
C PRO A 273 -18.31 16.17 4.68
N ASN A 274 -17.43 16.26 3.68
CA ASN A 274 -16.05 15.76 3.82
C ASN A 274 -15.36 16.48 4.95
N ARG A 275 -14.39 15.81 5.60
CA ARG A 275 -13.72 16.33 6.80
C ARG A 275 -12.22 16.37 6.64
N LEU A 276 -11.64 17.51 6.97
CA LEU A 276 -10.20 17.75 7.14
C LEU A 276 -9.90 17.96 8.62
N TYR A 277 -9.10 17.09 9.19
CA TYR A 277 -8.67 17.16 10.57
C TYR A 277 -7.18 17.49 10.63
N ILE A 278 -6.86 18.61 11.25
CA ILE A 278 -5.49 19.08 11.46
C ILE A 278 -5.03 18.64 12.83
N ARG A 279 -3.88 18.00 12.87
CA ARG A 279 -3.26 17.55 14.12
C ARG A 279 -2.62 18.72 14.84
N ASN A 280 -2.86 18.82 16.14
CA ASN A 280 -2.20 19.80 16.99
C ASN A 280 -1.01 19.20 17.75
N SER A 281 -0.14 20.06 18.29
CA SER A 281 1.06 19.66 19.03
C SER A 281 0.76 18.92 20.36
N GLU A 282 -0.47 18.97 20.83
CA GLU A 282 -0.92 18.27 22.05
C GLU A 282 -1.38 16.84 21.74
N GLY A 283 -1.41 16.44 20.46
CA GLY A 283 -1.78 15.11 19.98
C GLY A 283 -3.27 14.92 19.69
N GLY A 284 -4.09 15.96 19.82
CA GLY A 284 -5.47 16.02 19.38
C GLY A 284 -5.61 16.52 17.95
N PHE A 285 -6.86 16.71 17.50
CA PHE A 285 -7.19 17.22 16.17
C PHE A 285 -8.20 18.36 16.24
N GLU A 286 -8.17 19.20 15.20
CA GLU A 286 -9.13 20.27 14.96
C GLU A 286 -9.79 20.09 13.59
N ASP A 287 -11.11 20.32 13.49
CA ASP A 287 -11.81 20.31 12.19
C ASP A 287 -11.59 21.63 11.44
N TRP A 288 -10.81 21.55 10.36
CA TRP A 288 -10.57 22.69 9.47
C TRP A 288 -11.37 22.62 8.18
N SER A 289 -12.25 21.65 7.99
CA SER A 289 -12.98 21.39 6.75
C SER A 289 -13.63 22.62 6.14
N LYS A 290 -14.34 23.40 6.98
CA LYS A 290 -15.00 24.63 6.57
C LYS A 290 -14.01 25.80 6.40
N LYS A 291 -13.04 25.90 7.29
CA LYS A 291 -11.98 26.93 7.24
C LYS A 291 -11.15 26.79 5.97
N ALA A 292 -10.80 25.55 5.62
CA ALA A 292 -10.03 25.20 4.43
C ALA A 292 -10.88 25.13 3.14
N SER A 293 -12.21 25.30 3.22
CA SER A 293 -13.14 25.24 2.08
C SER A 293 -13.15 23.90 1.34
N VAL A 294 -12.92 22.80 2.06
CA VAL A 294 -12.86 21.42 1.50
C VAL A 294 -13.99 20.53 2.02
N ASN A 295 -15.00 21.09 2.65
CA ASN A 295 -16.16 20.40 3.21
C ASN A 295 -17.25 20.10 2.15
N PHE A 296 -16.88 19.40 1.06
CA PHE A 296 -17.81 19.06 0.00
C PHE A 296 -18.97 18.22 0.52
N LEU A 297 -20.18 18.44 -0.02
CA LEU A 297 -21.40 17.66 0.27
C LEU A 297 -21.69 16.62 -0.82
N ASP A 298 -20.92 16.63 -1.90
CA ASP A 298 -21.01 15.63 -2.96
C ASP A 298 -20.49 14.28 -2.47
N SER A 299 -21.08 13.19 -2.98
CA SER A 299 -20.55 11.85 -2.71
C SER A 299 -19.12 11.75 -3.18
N SER A 300 -18.21 11.57 -2.25
CA SER A 300 -16.77 11.48 -2.51
C SER A 300 -16.26 10.08 -2.15
N HIS A 301 -15.38 9.50 -2.99
CA HIS A 301 -14.87 8.15 -2.78
C HIS A 301 -13.35 8.14 -2.68
N ALA A 302 -12.66 8.87 -3.54
CA ALA A 302 -11.20 8.91 -3.59
C ALA A 302 -10.70 10.31 -3.35
N ASN A 303 -9.66 10.43 -2.54
CA ASN A 303 -8.93 11.67 -2.33
C ASN A 303 -7.45 11.37 -2.35
N LEU A 304 -6.63 12.34 -2.75
CA LEU A 304 -5.20 12.24 -2.73
C LEU A 304 -4.60 13.62 -2.46
N PHE A 305 -3.64 13.67 -1.53
CA PHE A 305 -2.77 14.82 -1.35
C PHE A 305 -1.46 14.61 -2.10
N PHE A 306 -1.05 15.58 -2.86
CA PHE A 306 0.27 15.66 -3.49
C PHE A 306 0.52 17.07 -4.00
N ASP A 307 1.77 17.46 -4.16
CA ASP A 307 2.20 18.74 -4.69
C ASP A 307 1.98 18.75 -6.22
N ILE A 308 0.90 19.42 -6.69
CA ILE A 308 0.51 19.40 -8.11
C ILE A 308 1.18 20.50 -8.93
N ASP A 309 1.78 21.49 -8.28
CA ASP A 309 2.41 22.63 -8.96
C ASP A 309 3.87 22.87 -8.56
N ASN A 310 4.44 21.94 -7.81
CA ASN A 310 5.83 21.95 -7.35
C ASN A 310 6.18 23.18 -6.50
N ASP A 311 5.24 23.65 -5.67
CA ASP A 311 5.50 24.76 -4.76
C ASP A 311 5.88 24.29 -3.34
N GLY A 312 5.82 23.00 -3.08
CA GLY A 312 6.19 22.33 -1.82
C GLY A 312 5.04 22.08 -0.87
N ASP A 313 3.84 22.61 -1.14
CA ASP A 313 2.65 22.40 -0.34
C ASP A 313 1.83 21.20 -0.86
N GLN A 314 1.06 20.56 0.01
CA GLN A 314 0.24 19.40 -0.36
C GLN A 314 -1.14 19.84 -0.83
N ASP A 315 -1.42 19.67 -2.12
CA ASP A 315 -2.71 19.95 -2.75
C ASP A 315 -3.68 18.80 -2.60
N LEU A 316 -4.98 19.06 -2.75
CA LEU A 316 -6.03 18.06 -2.66
C LEU A 316 -6.69 17.80 -4.00
N VAL A 317 -6.64 16.55 -4.46
CA VAL A 317 -7.48 16.06 -5.56
C VAL A 317 -8.57 15.18 -4.97
N SER A 318 -9.83 15.57 -5.16
CA SER A 318 -10.99 14.85 -4.64
C SER A 318 -11.86 14.34 -5.78
N GLY A 319 -12.09 13.03 -5.81
CA GLY A 319 -13.07 12.38 -6.67
C GLY A 319 -14.46 12.53 -6.08
N VAL A 320 -15.28 13.35 -6.71
CA VAL A 320 -16.68 13.60 -6.35
C VAL A 320 -17.62 12.89 -7.32
N HIS A 321 -18.93 12.96 -7.06
CA HIS A 321 -19.92 12.36 -7.94
C HIS A 321 -19.81 12.93 -9.38
N GLU A 322 -19.55 12.05 -10.34
CA GLU A 322 -19.36 12.40 -11.75
C GLU A 322 -18.25 13.44 -12.03
N GLY A 323 -17.23 13.50 -11.19
CA GLY A 323 -16.16 14.48 -11.43
C GLY A 323 -14.96 14.42 -10.49
N ILE A 324 -14.08 15.37 -10.71
CA ILE A 324 -12.90 15.61 -9.90
C ILE A 324 -12.84 17.10 -9.57
N VAL A 325 -12.50 17.40 -8.32
CA VAL A 325 -12.18 18.75 -7.87
C VAL A 325 -10.71 18.80 -7.47
N ILE A 326 -9.99 19.80 -7.96
CA ILE A 326 -8.61 20.08 -7.63
C ILE A 326 -8.58 21.35 -6.79
N MET A 327 -8.07 21.23 -5.58
CA MET A 327 -7.90 22.32 -4.63
C MET A 327 -6.42 22.56 -4.40
N GLU A 328 -5.95 23.72 -4.78
CA GLU A 328 -4.58 24.18 -4.56
C GLU A 328 -4.43 24.67 -3.12
N ASN A 329 -3.42 24.18 -2.41
CA ASN A 329 -3.02 24.68 -1.12
C ASN A 329 -2.21 25.97 -1.31
N VAL A 330 -2.75 27.09 -0.92
CA VAL A 330 -2.08 28.39 -1.05
C VAL A 330 -1.25 28.73 0.18
N GLY A 331 -0.88 27.73 0.93
CA GLY A 331 -0.06 27.80 2.13
C GLY A 331 -0.82 27.60 3.44
N ASN A 332 -0.17 26.92 4.38
CA ASN A 332 -0.68 26.68 5.73
C ASN A 332 -2.07 25.99 5.77
N GLY A 333 -2.34 25.06 4.89
CA GLY A 333 -3.61 24.32 4.87
C GLY A 333 -4.82 25.15 4.41
N ASN A 334 -4.61 26.26 3.72
CA ASN A 334 -5.67 27.05 3.10
C ASN A 334 -5.82 26.65 1.63
N PHE A 335 -6.99 26.16 1.26
CA PHE A 335 -7.21 25.69 -0.09
C PHE A 335 -8.04 26.66 -0.92
N SER A 336 -7.67 26.78 -2.20
CA SER A 336 -8.45 27.46 -3.21
C SER A 336 -8.76 26.51 -4.37
N LYS A 337 -9.95 26.66 -4.96
CA LYS A 337 -10.33 25.81 -6.10
C LYS A 337 -9.51 26.18 -7.33
N ARG A 338 -8.65 25.25 -7.78
CA ARG A 338 -7.84 25.43 -9.01
C ARG A 338 -8.60 25.00 -10.26
N ALA A 339 -9.25 23.82 -10.21
CA ALA A 339 -9.97 23.27 -11.35
C ALA A 339 -11.06 22.29 -10.94
N SER A 340 -11.93 21.97 -11.88
CA SER A 340 -12.80 20.81 -11.79
C SER A 340 -12.98 20.18 -13.16
N LEU A 341 -13.06 18.84 -13.18
CA LEU A 341 -13.30 18.06 -14.38
C LEU A 341 -14.60 17.28 -14.21
N LEU A 342 -15.53 17.46 -15.13
CA LEU A 342 -16.75 16.66 -15.19
C LEU A 342 -16.45 15.33 -15.90
N LEU A 343 -16.85 14.22 -15.31
CA LEU A 343 -16.72 12.86 -15.82
C LEU A 343 -18.12 12.22 -15.95
N PRO A 344 -18.88 12.52 -17.02
CA PRO A 344 -20.26 12.09 -17.13
C PRO A 344 -20.39 10.56 -17.01
N SER A 345 -21.29 10.10 -16.15
CA SER A 345 -21.55 8.68 -15.89
C SER A 345 -20.35 7.88 -15.33
N ALA A 346 -19.32 8.55 -14.84
CA ALA A 346 -18.15 7.92 -14.24
C ALA A 346 -17.97 8.39 -12.79
N VAL A 347 -17.80 7.46 -11.87
CA VAL A 347 -17.58 7.75 -10.46
C VAL A 347 -16.13 7.41 -10.10
N PRO A 348 -15.31 8.38 -9.71
CA PRO A 348 -13.93 8.14 -9.26
C PRO A 348 -13.88 7.30 -8.00
N TYR A 349 -13.09 6.21 -8.01
CA TYR A 349 -12.92 5.33 -6.85
C TYR A 349 -11.48 5.22 -6.37
N SER A 350 -10.51 5.56 -7.21
CA SER A 350 -9.10 5.56 -6.84
C SER A 350 -8.35 6.62 -7.64
N ILE A 351 -7.43 7.28 -6.97
CA ILE A 351 -6.53 8.28 -7.55
C ILE A 351 -5.11 7.89 -7.16
N VAL A 352 -4.18 7.95 -8.11
CA VAL A 352 -2.74 7.76 -7.87
C VAL A 352 -1.98 8.84 -8.62
N ALA A 353 -0.86 9.28 -8.07
CA ALA A 353 0.02 10.28 -8.68
C ALA A 353 1.39 9.69 -8.98
N ALA A 354 1.98 10.08 -10.10
CA ALA A 354 3.34 9.79 -10.49
C ALA A 354 3.76 10.75 -11.61
N ASP A 355 5.05 11.01 -11.76
CA ASP A 355 5.62 11.65 -12.93
C ASP A 355 5.65 10.62 -14.08
N TYR A 356 4.58 10.58 -14.87
CA TYR A 356 4.36 9.54 -15.88
C TYR A 356 5.16 9.81 -17.15
N ASP A 357 5.27 11.06 -17.58
CA ASP A 357 5.97 11.45 -18.81
C ASP A 357 7.41 11.93 -18.56
N LYS A 358 7.84 11.95 -17.30
CA LYS A 358 9.19 12.29 -16.83
C LYS A 358 9.59 13.73 -17.14
N ASP A 359 8.65 14.64 -17.02
CA ASP A 359 8.86 16.07 -17.16
C ASP A 359 9.19 16.78 -15.83
N GLY A 360 9.11 16.05 -14.70
CA GLY A 360 9.40 16.55 -13.35
C GLY A 360 8.19 17.07 -12.61
N ASP A 361 7.01 17.08 -13.24
CA ASP A 361 5.74 17.43 -12.61
C ASP A 361 4.96 16.14 -12.27
N LEU A 362 4.12 16.16 -11.24
CA LEU A 362 3.30 15.00 -10.92
C LEU A 362 2.02 14.99 -11.74
N ASP A 363 1.81 13.88 -12.45
CA ASP A 363 0.56 13.55 -13.11
C ASP A 363 -0.33 12.75 -12.16
N PHE A 364 -1.64 12.68 -12.44
CA PHE A 364 -2.49 11.78 -11.69
C PHE A 364 -3.42 10.97 -12.58
N TYR A 365 -3.69 9.78 -12.12
CA TYR A 365 -4.46 8.77 -12.80
C TYR A 365 -5.69 8.42 -11.98
N VAL A 366 -6.86 8.39 -12.62
CA VAL A 366 -8.14 8.17 -11.95
C VAL A 366 -8.82 6.92 -12.46
N CYS A 367 -9.10 5.99 -11.57
CA CYS A 367 -9.92 4.83 -11.85
C CYS A 367 -11.37 5.11 -11.52
N CYS A 368 -12.25 4.91 -12.47
CA CYS A 368 -13.67 5.18 -12.31
C CYS A 368 -14.55 3.94 -12.52
N TYR A 369 -15.65 3.88 -11.78
CA TYR A 369 -16.78 3.03 -12.12
C TYR A 369 -17.70 3.74 -13.07
N ASN A 370 -18.16 3.03 -14.12
CA ASN A 370 -19.19 3.53 -15.00
C ASN A 370 -20.57 3.16 -14.42
N ARG A 371 -21.40 4.14 -14.12
CA ARG A 371 -22.82 3.90 -13.83
C ARG A 371 -23.53 3.69 -15.16
N ARG A 372 -24.08 2.50 -15.35
CA ARG A 372 -24.97 2.19 -16.46
C ARG A 372 -26.36 2.73 -16.18
#